data_afdc2c36b5664ed3f3c3ab4703da3ada
#
_entry.id   afdc2c36b5664ed3f3c3ab4703da3ada
#
_cell.length_a   1.000
_cell.length_b   1.000
_cell.length_c   1.000
_cell.angle_alpha   90.00
_cell.angle_beta   90.00
_cell.angle_gamma   90.00
#
_symmetry.space_group_name_H-M   'P 1'
#
loop_
_entity.id
_entity.type
_entity.pdbx_description
1 polymer ?
#
loop_
_entity_poly.entity_id
_entity_poly.type
_entity_poly.pdbx_seq_one_letter_code
_entity_poly.pdbx_strand_id
1 'polypeptide(L)'
;MRSDRLFSRDFTLMVAGQIISLFGNAILRFALSLYVLDTTGSAAVFGGILAVSMVPTILCSPLGGVLADRVPRQRIMWGLDFFTAALVLGYGLFFASRGTVLAVGVLMVLLAAIQALYQPSVQASIPALASEEHLPAANGVVAQVQALANLLGPILGGMLYGWVGLLPMVAVGGACFFCSAVMELFLRIPFQRRTLAGPPLAALWRDLRDADRFLTREQPGLLRVLALVALLNLFLSALLVVGLPYLVKISLGLSSLHYSFAEAALSLGSIVGGLLSGLVLRGADIRRAWRFLLGTSLLLLPMALALALGIPSLAAYGVILVSVLLGMACAMLFTVSAQTYLQRATPPHLLGKVASFVAAISTCAMPLGQALYGLLFDALQAHVWVVVALGMGASLLVTFSSVRALGRLPALDEAPSGGYTEQSLDS
;
A
#
# COMPACT_ATOMS: atom_id res chain seq x y z
N MET A 1 -30.44 2.52 -16.76
CA MET A 1 -29.81 2.99 -18.01
C MET A 1 -28.33 3.25 -17.68
N ARG A 2 -27.41 2.43 -18.16
CA ARG A 2 -25.96 2.73 -18.10
C ARG A 2 -25.71 3.91 -19.04
N SER A 3 -25.00 4.92 -18.58
CA SER A 3 -24.70 6.11 -19.40
C SER A 3 -23.69 5.72 -20.48
N ASP A 4 -23.95 6.13 -21.73
CA ASP A 4 -23.01 6.01 -22.86
C ASP A 4 -21.75 6.89 -22.69
N ARG A 5 -21.65 7.65 -21.61
CA ARG A 5 -20.54 8.55 -21.32
C ARG A 5 -19.78 8.07 -20.08
N LEU A 6 -18.44 8.05 -20.16
CA LEU A 6 -17.56 7.73 -19.02
C LEU A 6 -17.90 8.59 -17.80
N PHE A 7 -17.97 9.91 -17.97
CA PHE A 7 -18.29 10.86 -16.92
C PHE A 7 -19.81 11.08 -16.82
N SER A 8 -20.55 10.04 -16.39
CA SER A 8 -21.92 10.19 -15.94
C SER A 8 -21.96 11.03 -14.65
N ARG A 9 -23.14 11.61 -14.32
CA ARG A 9 -23.32 12.38 -13.07
C ARG A 9 -22.87 11.59 -11.84
N ASP A 10 -23.31 10.35 -11.72
CA ASP A 10 -23.04 9.53 -10.53
C ASP A 10 -21.58 9.08 -10.50
N PHE A 11 -20.97 8.72 -11.64
CA PHE A 11 -19.53 8.41 -11.69
C PHE A 11 -18.68 9.64 -11.33
N THR A 12 -19.02 10.82 -11.87
CA THR A 12 -18.31 12.07 -11.54
C THR A 12 -18.43 12.43 -10.07
N LEU A 13 -19.61 12.31 -9.46
CA LEU A 13 -19.82 12.53 -8.03
C LEU A 13 -19.01 11.55 -7.19
N MET A 14 -18.98 10.27 -7.55
CA MET A 14 -18.18 9.26 -6.87
C MET A 14 -16.68 9.60 -6.93
N VAL A 15 -16.15 9.94 -8.11
CA VAL A 15 -14.74 10.28 -8.29
C VAL A 15 -14.39 11.57 -7.52
N ALA A 16 -15.23 12.59 -7.56
CA ALA A 16 -15.01 13.84 -6.84
C ALA A 16 -15.04 13.62 -5.32
N GLY A 17 -16.01 12.85 -4.80
CA GLY A 17 -16.04 12.45 -3.39
C GLY A 17 -14.77 11.69 -3.01
N GLN A 18 -14.35 10.73 -3.84
CA GLN A 18 -13.10 9.99 -3.64
C GLN A 18 -11.85 10.88 -3.62
N ILE A 19 -11.74 11.87 -4.51
CA ILE A 19 -10.61 12.81 -4.49
C ILE A 19 -10.54 13.48 -3.13
N ILE A 20 -11.66 14.04 -2.65
CA ILE A 20 -11.70 14.76 -1.38
C ILE A 20 -11.38 13.83 -0.20
N SER A 21 -12.00 12.66 -0.14
CA SER A 21 -11.80 11.69 0.95
C SER A 21 -10.39 11.11 0.96
N LEU A 22 -9.85 10.68 -0.20
CA LEU A 22 -8.51 10.10 -0.29
C LEU A 22 -7.40 11.12 0.02
N PHE A 23 -7.50 12.33 -0.51
CA PHE A 23 -6.53 13.39 -0.20
C PHE A 23 -6.62 13.80 1.26
N GLY A 24 -7.84 13.99 1.80
CA GLY A 24 -8.06 14.28 3.21
C GLY A 24 -7.45 13.20 4.11
N ASN A 25 -7.68 11.92 3.78
CA ASN A 25 -7.12 10.78 4.50
C ASN A 25 -5.58 10.72 4.41
N ALA A 26 -5.01 10.87 3.21
CA ALA A 26 -3.57 10.80 3.00
C ALA A 26 -2.82 11.92 3.76
N ILE A 27 -3.32 13.16 3.65
CA ILE A 27 -2.79 14.32 4.34
C ILE A 27 -2.89 14.15 5.87
N LEU A 28 -4.07 13.75 6.37
CA LEU A 28 -4.31 13.57 7.80
C LEU A 28 -3.46 12.45 8.39
N ARG A 29 -3.43 11.28 7.77
CA ARG A 29 -2.63 10.14 8.23
C ARG A 29 -1.14 10.45 8.27
N PHE A 30 -0.65 11.17 7.26
CA PHE A 30 0.74 11.61 7.23
C PHE A 30 1.05 12.56 8.39
N ALA A 31 0.17 13.54 8.65
CA ALA A 31 0.33 14.47 9.78
C ALA A 31 0.26 13.78 11.14
N LEU A 32 -0.68 12.82 11.31
CA LEU A 32 -0.78 12.03 12.55
C LEU A 32 0.49 11.20 12.78
N SER A 33 1.04 10.58 11.72
CA SER A 33 2.27 9.80 11.82
C SER A 33 3.48 10.67 12.18
N LEU A 34 3.61 11.86 11.56
CA LEU A 34 4.63 12.85 11.91
C LEU A 34 4.50 13.33 13.35
N TYR A 35 3.29 13.62 13.80
CA TYR A 35 3.03 14.05 15.18
C TYR A 35 3.50 12.99 16.20
N VAL A 36 3.24 11.70 15.93
CA VAL A 36 3.74 10.62 16.80
C VAL A 36 5.25 10.64 16.88
N LEU A 37 5.94 10.75 15.75
CA LEU A 37 7.40 10.77 15.70
C LEU A 37 7.98 12.01 16.38
N ASP A 38 7.40 13.21 16.13
CA ASP A 38 7.85 14.46 16.72
C ASP A 38 7.66 14.52 18.25
N THR A 39 6.55 13.94 18.72
CA THR A 39 6.22 13.98 20.15
C THR A 39 7.02 12.96 20.94
N THR A 40 7.31 11.79 20.35
CA THR A 40 7.98 10.68 21.07
C THR A 40 9.48 10.60 20.80
N GLY A 41 9.93 11.03 19.63
CA GLY A 41 11.30 10.78 19.16
C GLY A 41 11.62 9.29 18.96
N SER A 42 10.64 8.39 19.10
CA SER A 42 10.81 6.94 19.16
C SER A 42 10.34 6.30 17.85
N ALA A 43 11.26 5.60 17.19
CA ALA A 43 10.94 4.77 16.03
C ALA A 43 10.11 3.54 16.42
N ALA A 44 10.27 3.01 17.64
CA ALA A 44 9.50 1.88 18.13
C ALA A 44 8.02 2.22 18.31
N VAL A 45 7.73 3.39 18.91
CA VAL A 45 6.34 3.87 19.05
C VAL A 45 5.73 4.13 17.68
N PHE A 46 6.45 4.82 16.81
CA PHE A 46 6.02 5.14 15.44
C PHE A 46 5.75 3.86 14.63
N GLY A 47 6.74 2.96 14.52
CA GLY A 47 6.62 1.69 13.80
C GLY A 47 5.57 0.76 14.40
N GLY A 48 5.46 0.73 15.74
CA GLY A 48 4.45 -0.03 16.47
C GLY A 48 3.01 0.43 16.15
N ILE A 49 2.75 1.75 16.13
CA ILE A 49 1.42 2.29 15.75
C ILE A 49 1.11 1.96 14.29
N LEU A 50 2.07 2.09 13.37
CA LEU A 50 1.88 1.72 11.97
C LEU A 50 1.58 0.22 11.83
N ALA A 51 2.35 -0.62 12.52
CA ALA A 51 2.15 -2.08 12.51
C ALA A 51 0.77 -2.47 13.03
N VAL A 52 0.35 -1.93 14.18
CA VAL A 52 -0.98 -2.19 14.76
C VAL A 52 -2.10 -1.66 13.85
N SER A 53 -1.90 -0.53 13.16
CA SER A 53 -2.87 0.01 12.21
C SER A 53 -3.08 -0.88 10.98
N MET A 54 -2.13 -1.74 10.63
CA MET A 54 -2.30 -2.70 9.54
C MET A 54 -3.17 -3.91 9.91
N VAL A 55 -3.27 -4.24 11.20
CA VAL A 55 -4.09 -5.40 11.66
C VAL A 55 -5.56 -5.25 11.26
N PRO A 56 -6.24 -4.12 11.52
CA PRO A 56 -7.61 -3.92 11.04
C PRO A 56 -7.71 -3.96 9.52
N THR A 57 -6.73 -3.43 8.80
CA THR A 57 -6.73 -3.47 7.33
C THR A 57 -6.79 -4.91 6.82
N ILE A 58 -5.99 -5.81 7.41
CA ILE A 58 -5.97 -7.23 7.04
C ILE A 58 -7.29 -7.93 7.41
N LEU A 59 -7.80 -7.68 8.62
CA LEU A 59 -8.99 -8.36 9.14
C LEU A 59 -10.30 -7.81 8.55
N CYS A 60 -10.41 -6.49 8.35
CA CYS A 60 -11.64 -5.84 7.91
C CYS A 60 -11.80 -5.81 6.39
N SER A 61 -10.72 -5.92 5.59
CA SER A 61 -10.82 -5.86 4.13
C SER A 61 -11.72 -6.96 3.54
N PRO A 62 -11.64 -8.24 3.93
CA PRO A 62 -12.59 -9.26 3.49
C PRO A 62 -14.03 -8.97 3.94
N LEU A 63 -14.21 -8.41 5.15
CA LEU A 63 -15.52 -8.03 5.67
C LEU A 63 -16.14 -6.88 4.86
N GLY A 64 -15.31 -5.93 4.40
CA GLY A 64 -15.71 -4.84 3.51
C GLY A 64 -16.28 -5.36 2.19
N GLY A 65 -15.66 -6.37 1.59
CA GLY A 65 -16.18 -7.04 0.39
C GLY A 65 -17.56 -7.66 0.60
N VAL A 66 -17.72 -8.42 1.69
CA VAL A 66 -19.01 -9.03 2.07
C VAL A 66 -20.09 -7.97 2.33
N LEU A 67 -19.71 -6.87 2.97
CA LEU A 67 -20.61 -5.75 3.26
C LEU A 67 -21.06 -5.08 1.95
N ALA A 68 -20.17 -4.85 1.01
CA ALA A 68 -20.45 -4.25 -0.31
C ALA A 68 -21.40 -5.10 -1.18
N ASP A 69 -21.46 -6.42 -0.94
CA ASP A 69 -22.39 -7.33 -1.63
C ASP A 69 -23.78 -7.39 -0.98
N ARG A 70 -23.91 -7.04 0.30
CA ARG A 70 -25.15 -7.19 1.08
C ARG A 70 -25.89 -5.89 1.38
N VAL A 71 -25.16 -4.78 1.42
CA VAL A 71 -25.69 -3.46 1.77
C VAL A 71 -25.52 -2.52 0.57
N PRO A 72 -26.47 -1.62 0.30
CA PRO A 72 -26.30 -0.62 -0.74
C PRO A 72 -24.97 0.14 -0.56
N ARG A 73 -24.08 0.04 -1.55
CA ARG A 73 -22.71 0.56 -1.51
C ARG A 73 -22.67 2.04 -1.17
N GLN A 74 -23.61 2.81 -1.72
CA GLN A 74 -23.78 4.22 -1.40
C GLN A 74 -23.92 4.44 0.12
N ARG A 75 -24.75 3.59 0.81
CA ARG A 75 -24.96 3.73 2.26
C ARG A 75 -23.71 3.42 3.07
N ILE A 76 -22.90 2.48 2.59
CA ILE A 76 -21.61 2.16 3.22
C ILE A 76 -20.68 3.37 3.08
N MET A 77 -20.57 3.94 1.88
CA MET A 77 -19.67 5.03 1.60
C MET A 77 -19.98 6.25 2.44
N TRP A 78 -21.18 6.86 2.28
CA TRP A 78 -21.52 8.07 3.06
C TRP A 78 -21.59 7.81 4.57
N GLY A 79 -22.01 6.63 4.99
CA GLY A 79 -22.09 6.28 6.41
C GLY A 79 -20.70 6.20 7.05
N LEU A 80 -19.74 5.57 6.38
CA LEU A 80 -18.36 5.50 6.85
C LEU A 80 -17.67 6.87 6.81
N ASP A 81 -17.88 7.67 5.77
CA ASP A 81 -17.29 9.02 5.69
C ASP A 81 -17.88 9.96 6.74
N PHE A 82 -19.18 9.94 7.03
CA PHE A 82 -19.74 10.69 8.16
C PHE A 82 -19.19 10.21 9.51
N PHE A 83 -19.07 8.90 9.68
CA PHE A 83 -18.47 8.34 10.89
C PHE A 83 -17.02 8.76 11.06
N THR A 84 -16.26 8.77 9.96
CA THR A 84 -14.86 9.25 9.95
C THR A 84 -14.80 10.74 10.27
N ALA A 85 -15.65 11.55 9.68
CA ALA A 85 -15.74 12.98 9.99
C ALA A 85 -16.02 13.23 11.47
N ALA A 86 -17.02 12.53 12.04
CA ALA A 86 -17.36 12.63 13.46
C ALA A 86 -16.20 12.18 14.37
N LEU A 87 -15.52 11.08 14.01
CA LEU A 87 -14.38 10.55 14.74
C LEU A 87 -13.20 11.54 14.75
N VAL A 88 -12.86 12.07 13.57
CA VAL A 88 -11.73 13.00 13.39
C VAL A 88 -11.99 14.35 14.09
N LEU A 89 -13.19 14.91 13.89
CA LEU A 89 -13.58 16.16 14.56
C LEU A 89 -13.72 15.97 16.07
N GLY A 90 -14.28 14.83 16.52
CA GLY A 90 -14.34 14.46 17.92
C GLY A 90 -12.97 14.35 18.56
N TYR A 91 -11.99 13.73 17.86
CA TYR A 91 -10.60 13.73 18.29
C TYR A 91 -10.06 15.17 18.45
N GLY A 92 -10.28 16.02 17.46
CA GLY A 92 -9.86 17.43 17.51
C GLY A 92 -10.43 18.20 18.71
N LEU A 93 -11.70 17.99 19.02
CA LEU A 93 -12.39 18.70 20.12
C LEU A 93 -11.99 18.18 21.51
N PHE A 94 -11.85 16.88 21.71
CA PHE A 94 -11.75 16.29 23.05
C PHE A 94 -10.34 15.82 23.41
N PHE A 95 -9.51 15.47 22.45
CA PHE A 95 -8.23 14.80 22.69
C PHE A 95 -7.01 15.55 22.19
N ALA A 96 -7.14 16.41 21.18
CA ALA A 96 -5.99 17.09 20.58
C ALA A 96 -5.25 18.00 21.60
N SER A 97 -5.97 18.64 22.52
CA SER A 97 -5.37 19.47 23.57
C SER A 97 -4.65 18.67 24.66
N ARG A 98 -4.95 17.37 24.78
CA ARG A 98 -4.32 16.48 25.79
C ARG A 98 -3.03 15.83 25.32
N GLY A 99 -2.68 15.97 24.03
CA GLY A 99 -1.41 15.55 23.45
C GLY A 99 -1.05 14.06 23.61
N THR A 100 -2.04 13.18 23.80
CA THR A 100 -1.77 11.76 24.07
C THR A 100 -1.49 11.00 22.79
N VAL A 101 -0.28 10.48 22.65
CA VAL A 101 0.15 9.61 21.53
C VAL A 101 -0.78 8.40 21.37
N LEU A 102 -1.28 7.87 22.50
CA LEU A 102 -2.25 6.76 22.49
C LEU A 102 -3.54 7.13 21.74
N ALA A 103 -4.08 8.33 21.95
CA ALA A 103 -5.29 8.76 21.24
C ALA A 103 -5.06 8.90 19.73
N VAL A 104 -3.88 9.38 19.32
CA VAL A 104 -3.48 9.42 17.91
C VAL A 104 -3.37 8.00 17.35
N GLY A 105 -2.73 7.09 18.08
CA GLY A 105 -2.60 5.67 17.67
C GLY A 105 -3.96 5.01 17.49
N VAL A 106 -4.87 5.18 18.45
CA VAL A 106 -6.25 4.67 18.34
C VAL A 106 -6.97 5.26 17.13
N LEU A 107 -6.84 6.57 16.91
CA LEU A 107 -7.43 7.22 15.72
C LEU A 107 -6.88 6.61 14.43
N MET A 108 -5.56 6.41 14.31
CA MET A 108 -4.94 5.82 13.13
C MET A 108 -5.42 4.38 12.87
N VAL A 109 -5.59 3.58 13.93
CA VAL A 109 -6.13 2.21 13.86
C VAL A 109 -7.58 2.22 13.37
N LEU A 110 -8.41 3.13 13.90
CA LEU A 110 -9.81 3.26 13.48
C LEU A 110 -9.93 3.75 12.03
N LEU A 111 -9.12 4.74 11.63
CA LEU A 111 -9.08 5.20 10.24
C LEU A 111 -8.68 4.07 9.27
N ALA A 112 -7.72 3.22 9.65
CA ALA A 112 -7.33 2.08 8.86
C ALA A 112 -8.44 1.02 8.73
N ALA A 113 -9.18 0.75 9.82
CA ALA A 113 -10.33 -0.15 9.83
C ALA A 113 -11.45 0.36 8.91
N ILE A 114 -11.79 1.65 9.03
CA ILE A 114 -12.83 2.29 8.21
C ILE A 114 -12.44 2.23 6.72
N GLN A 115 -11.19 2.57 6.40
CA GLN A 115 -10.69 2.53 5.02
C GLN A 115 -10.76 1.12 4.42
N ALA A 116 -10.46 0.08 5.21
CA ALA A 116 -10.54 -1.31 4.79
C ALA A 116 -11.98 -1.76 4.48
N LEU A 117 -12.98 -1.17 5.14
CA LEU A 117 -14.40 -1.42 4.85
C LEU A 117 -14.92 -0.58 3.68
N TYR A 118 -14.40 0.63 3.51
CA TYR A 118 -14.83 1.59 2.50
C TYR A 118 -14.35 1.20 1.08
N GLN A 119 -13.08 0.86 0.93
CA GLN A 119 -12.43 0.63 -0.37
C GLN A 119 -13.12 -0.44 -1.25
N PRO A 120 -13.53 -1.61 -0.71
CA PRO A 120 -14.26 -2.59 -1.51
C PRO A 120 -15.59 -2.07 -2.07
N SER A 121 -16.28 -1.20 -1.32
CA SER A 121 -17.54 -0.60 -1.78
C SER A 121 -17.35 0.33 -2.97
N VAL A 122 -16.25 1.08 -2.98
CA VAL A 122 -15.88 1.93 -4.13
C VAL A 122 -15.57 1.07 -5.35
N GLN A 123 -14.65 0.10 -5.20
CA GLN A 123 -14.24 -0.77 -6.31
C GLN A 123 -15.41 -1.53 -6.91
N ALA A 124 -16.33 -2.03 -6.05
CA ALA A 124 -17.53 -2.70 -6.52
C ALA A 124 -18.54 -1.75 -7.20
N SER A 125 -18.47 -0.44 -6.94
CA SER A 125 -19.37 0.56 -7.55
C SER A 125 -18.98 0.92 -8.97
N ILE A 126 -17.70 0.81 -9.34
CA ILE A 126 -17.20 1.18 -10.69
C ILE A 126 -17.98 0.44 -11.79
N PRO A 127 -18.11 -0.91 -11.78
CA PRO A 127 -18.84 -1.61 -12.84
C PRO A 127 -20.36 -1.38 -12.81
N ALA A 128 -20.90 -0.83 -11.71
CA ALA A 128 -22.30 -0.46 -11.63
C ALA A 128 -22.59 0.93 -12.25
N LEU A 129 -21.58 1.80 -12.32
CA LEU A 129 -21.67 3.18 -12.79
C LEU A 129 -21.13 3.39 -14.22
N ALA A 130 -20.19 2.55 -14.67
CA ALA A 130 -19.59 2.59 -16.01
C ALA A 130 -20.18 1.49 -16.91
N SER A 131 -20.28 1.76 -18.22
CA SER A 131 -20.58 0.73 -19.22
C SER A 131 -19.38 -0.21 -19.41
N GLU A 132 -19.60 -1.39 -19.99
CA GLU A 132 -18.53 -2.36 -20.26
C GLU A 132 -17.38 -1.79 -21.08
N GLU A 133 -17.73 -0.97 -22.09
CA GLU A 133 -16.77 -0.27 -22.96
C GLU A 133 -15.89 0.72 -22.18
N HIS A 134 -16.48 1.46 -21.23
CA HIS A 134 -15.78 2.48 -20.44
C HIS A 134 -15.15 1.95 -19.16
N LEU A 135 -15.35 0.68 -18.80
CA LEU A 135 -14.86 0.10 -17.57
C LEU A 135 -13.33 0.18 -17.39
N PRO A 136 -12.49 -0.08 -18.43
CA PRO A 136 -11.05 0.11 -18.31
C PRO A 136 -10.65 1.56 -18.01
N ALA A 137 -11.30 2.53 -18.66
CA ALA A 137 -11.05 3.94 -18.44
C ALA A 137 -11.51 4.40 -17.05
N ALA A 138 -12.66 3.92 -16.57
CA ALA A 138 -13.17 4.20 -15.23
C ALA A 138 -12.22 3.70 -14.13
N ASN A 139 -11.74 2.47 -14.26
CA ASN A 139 -10.71 1.92 -13.36
C ASN A 139 -9.41 2.73 -13.44
N GLY A 140 -9.01 3.16 -14.64
CA GLY A 140 -7.84 4.02 -14.85
C GLY A 140 -7.95 5.34 -14.11
N VAL A 141 -9.10 6.02 -14.17
CA VAL A 141 -9.36 7.27 -13.43
C VAL A 141 -9.23 7.05 -11.92
N VAL A 142 -9.86 6.03 -11.37
CA VAL A 142 -9.80 5.73 -9.93
C VAL A 142 -8.37 5.38 -9.49
N ALA A 143 -7.65 4.60 -10.29
CA ALA A 143 -6.24 4.28 -10.02
C ALA A 143 -5.33 5.52 -10.06
N GLN A 144 -5.56 6.45 -11.00
CA GLN A 144 -4.83 7.72 -11.07
C GLN A 144 -5.10 8.61 -9.85
N VAL A 145 -6.36 8.71 -9.41
CA VAL A 145 -6.72 9.45 -8.19
C VAL A 145 -5.97 8.88 -6.99
N GLN A 146 -5.95 7.56 -6.85
CA GLN A 146 -5.21 6.88 -5.76
C GLN A 146 -3.69 7.14 -5.85
N ALA A 147 -3.11 7.07 -7.04
CA ALA A 147 -1.68 7.33 -7.25
C ALA A 147 -1.32 8.79 -6.92
N LEU A 148 -2.15 9.75 -7.34
CA LEU A 148 -1.97 11.16 -7.01
C LEU A 148 -2.12 11.43 -5.51
N ALA A 149 -3.09 10.82 -4.84
CA ALA A 149 -3.26 10.96 -3.39
C ALA A 149 -2.05 10.40 -2.63
N ASN A 150 -1.50 9.26 -3.07
CA ASN A 150 -0.31 8.66 -2.47
C ASN A 150 0.97 9.50 -2.71
N LEU A 151 1.07 10.19 -3.85
CA LEU A 151 2.21 11.06 -4.16
C LEU A 151 2.10 12.43 -3.48
N LEU A 152 0.96 13.11 -3.67
CA LEU A 152 0.78 14.48 -3.20
C LEU A 152 0.34 14.57 -1.75
N GLY A 153 -0.31 13.52 -1.20
CA GLY A 153 -0.75 13.49 0.18
C GLY A 153 0.37 13.72 1.19
N PRO A 154 1.48 12.97 1.14
CA PRO A 154 2.65 13.21 1.99
C PRO A 154 3.27 14.58 1.79
N ILE A 155 3.39 15.07 0.55
CA ILE A 155 3.96 16.39 0.25
C ILE A 155 3.12 17.49 0.91
N LEU A 156 1.82 17.50 0.63
CA LEU A 156 0.89 18.46 1.20
C LEU A 156 0.77 18.29 2.72
N GLY A 157 0.73 17.04 3.18
CA GLY A 157 0.64 16.70 4.59
C GLY A 157 1.82 17.23 5.40
N GLY A 158 3.04 17.02 4.95
CA GLY A 158 4.23 17.49 5.66
C GLY A 158 4.44 19.00 5.56
N MET A 159 4.12 19.60 4.40
CA MET A 159 4.17 21.05 4.24
C MET A 159 3.17 21.73 5.18
N LEU A 160 1.91 21.31 5.15
CA LEU A 160 0.85 21.88 6.00
C LEU A 160 1.13 21.60 7.48
N TYR A 161 1.52 20.37 7.84
CA TYR A 161 1.87 20.04 9.22
C TYR A 161 3.00 20.91 9.75
N GLY A 162 4.02 21.18 8.94
CA GLY A 162 5.13 22.06 9.33
C GLY A 162 4.73 23.52 9.52
N TRP A 163 3.67 24.00 8.84
CA TRP A 163 3.21 25.39 8.92
C TRP A 163 2.15 25.63 9.99
N VAL A 164 1.17 24.73 10.08
CA VAL A 164 -0.03 24.97 10.92
C VAL A 164 -0.18 23.96 12.07
N GLY A 165 0.66 22.94 12.12
CA GLY A 165 0.59 21.88 13.12
C GLY A 165 -0.58 20.90 12.91
N LEU A 166 -0.82 20.02 13.90
CA LEU A 166 -1.77 18.93 13.78
C LEU A 166 -3.24 19.39 13.82
N LEU A 167 -3.60 20.30 14.73
CA LEU A 167 -5.01 20.60 15.01
C LEU A 167 -5.78 21.19 13.81
N PRO A 168 -5.25 22.16 13.05
CA PRO A 168 -5.91 22.61 11.82
C PRO A 168 -6.04 21.51 10.77
N MET A 169 -5.07 20.59 10.69
CA MET A 169 -5.13 19.47 9.74
C MET A 169 -6.22 18.46 10.11
N VAL A 170 -6.44 18.22 11.40
CA VAL A 170 -7.56 17.41 11.89
C VAL A 170 -8.89 18.07 11.50
N ALA A 171 -9.02 19.38 11.66
CA ALA A 171 -10.22 20.11 11.25
C ALA A 171 -10.48 20.03 9.74
N VAL A 172 -9.44 20.27 8.92
CA VAL A 172 -9.52 20.17 7.45
C VAL A 172 -9.83 18.72 7.04
N GLY A 173 -9.16 17.72 7.60
CA GLY A 173 -9.42 16.31 7.33
C GLY A 173 -10.85 15.91 7.65
N GLY A 174 -11.35 16.31 8.82
CA GLY A 174 -12.75 16.09 9.21
C GLY A 174 -13.75 16.77 8.26
N ALA A 175 -13.46 18.00 7.83
CA ALA A 175 -14.26 18.72 6.84
C ALA A 175 -14.24 18.01 5.46
N CYS A 176 -13.09 17.51 5.02
CA CYS A 176 -12.99 16.73 3.78
C CYS A 176 -13.89 15.48 3.82
N PHE A 177 -13.84 14.69 4.89
CA PHE A 177 -14.70 13.52 5.04
C PHE A 177 -16.17 13.90 5.11
N PHE A 178 -16.52 14.98 5.79
CA PHE A 178 -17.89 15.47 5.83
C PHE A 178 -18.38 15.90 4.44
N CYS A 179 -17.60 16.67 3.68
CA CYS A 179 -17.92 17.08 2.32
C CYS A 179 -18.08 15.87 1.39
N SER A 180 -17.16 14.89 1.47
CA SER A 180 -17.26 13.64 0.71
C SER A 180 -18.56 12.91 1.02
N ALA A 181 -18.89 12.72 2.29
CA ALA A 181 -20.12 12.07 2.73
C ALA A 181 -21.38 12.76 2.19
N VAL A 182 -21.41 14.11 2.21
CA VAL A 182 -22.51 14.90 1.65
C VAL A 182 -22.63 14.66 0.13
N MET A 183 -21.52 14.64 -0.60
CA MET A 183 -21.55 14.36 -2.05
C MET A 183 -22.05 12.94 -2.32
N GLU A 184 -21.67 11.98 -1.52
CA GLU A 184 -22.06 10.57 -1.64
C GLU A 184 -23.53 10.32 -1.32
N LEU A 185 -24.20 11.18 -0.53
CA LEU A 185 -25.65 11.12 -0.34
C LEU A 185 -26.44 11.29 -1.65
N PHE A 186 -25.90 12.03 -2.61
CA PHE A 186 -26.53 12.27 -3.90
C PHE A 186 -26.22 11.24 -4.97
N LEU A 187 -25.38 10.24 -4.66
CA LEU A 187 -25.06 9.13 -5.56
C LEU A 187 -26.28 8.21 -5.73
N ARG A 188 -26.45 7.68 -6.93
CA ARG A 188 -27.44 6.65 -7.24
C ARG A 188 -26.73 5.45 -7.83
N ILE A 189 -26.35 4.50 -6.96
CA ILE A 189 -25.68 3.27 -7.37
C ILE A 189 -26.71 2.15 -7.47
N PRO A 190 -26.94 1.55 -8.65
CA PRO A 190 -27.81 0.39 -8.79
C PRO A 190 -27.31 -0.74 -7.88
N PHE A 191 -28.19 -1.24 -7.02
CA PHE A 191 -27.85 -2.31 -6.09
C PHE A 191 -28.71 -3.54 -6.37
N GLN A 192 -28.04 -4.65 -6.65
CA GLN A 192 -28.66 -5.97 -6.69
C GLN A 192 -28.03 -6.81 -5.58
N ARG A 193 -28.85 -7.22 -4.65
CA ARG A 193 -28.40 -8.07 -3.55
C ARG A 193 -27.95 -9.43 -4.09
N ARG A 194 -26.66 -9.73 -4.01
CA ARG A 194 -26.16 -11.05 -4.33
C ARG A 194 -26.44 -11.99 -3.18
N THR A 195 -27.25 -13.01 -3.42
CA THR A 195 -27.41 -14.13 -2.50
C THR A 195 -26.21 -15.04 -2.65
N LEU A 196 -25.21 -14.87 -1.76
CA LEU A 196 -24.10 -15.81 -1.68
C LEU A 196 -24.64 -17.16 -1.18
N ALA A 197 -24.33 -18.24 -1.88
CA ALA A 197 -24.61 -19.59 -1.43
C ALA A 197 -23.69 -19.94 -0.26
N GLY A 198 -24.21 -19.77 0.97
CA GLY A 198 -23.52 -20.14 2.21
C GLY A 198 -22.86 -18.99 3.00
N PRO A 199 -22.24 -19.30 4.15
CA PRO A 199 -21.59 -18.33 5.01
C PRO A 199 -20.37 -17.70 4.30
N PRO A 200 -20.22 -16.35 4.32
CA PRO A 200 -19.12 -15.67 3.62
C PRO A 200 -17.73 -16.10 4.07
N LEU A 201 -17.56 -16.36 5.36
CA LEU A 201 -16.30 -16.88 5.91
C LEU A 201 -15.94 -18.26 5.35
N ALA A 202 -16.92 -19.14 5.13
CA ALA A 202 -16.68 -20.44 4.53
C ALA A 202 -16.29 -20.34 3.05
N ALA A 203 -16.81 -19.34 2.32
CA ALA A 203 -16.38 -19.05 0.97
C ALA A 203 -14.92 -18.54 0.94
N LEU A 204 -14.60 -17.58 1.81
CA LEU A 204 -13.24 -17.07 1.97
C LEU A 204 -12.25 -18.19 2.32
N TRP A 205 -12.59 -19.06 3.27
CA TRP A 205 -11.74 -20.20 3.65
C TRP A 205 -11.53 -21.18 2.49
N ARG A 206 -12.56 -21.42 1.68
CA ARG A 206 -12.43 -22.26 0.48
C ARG A 206 -11.49 -21.63 -0.53
N ASP A 207 -11.66 -20.33 -0.80
CA ASP A 207 -10.82 -19.61 -1.76
C ASP A 207 -9.36 -19.56 -1.33
N LEU A 208 -9.10 -19.34 -0.02
CA LEU A 208 -7.75 -19.42 0.56
C LEU A 208 -7.15 -20.83 0.44
N ARG A 209 -7.95 -21.86 0.70
CA ARG A 209 -7.51 -23.26 0.60
C ARG A 209 -7.23 -23.68 -0.83
N ASP A 210 -8.05 -23.22 -1.79
CA ASP A 210 -7.83 -23.48 -3.22
C ASP A 210 -6.53 -22.81 -3.69
N ALA A 211 -6.31 -21.55 -3.30
CA ALA A 211 -5.08 -20.82 -3.61
C ALA A 211 -3.84 -21.49 -2.97
N ASP A 212 -3.94 -21.87 -1.69
CA ASP A 212 -2.87 -22.60 -1.00
C ASP A 212 -2.53 -23.92 -1.67
N ARG A 213 -3.56 -24.72 -2.00
CA ARG A 213 -3.37 -25.98 -2.70
C ARG A 213 -2.71 -25.81 -4.07
N PHE A 214 -3.14 -24.82 -4.83
CA PHE A 214 -2.55 -24.49 -6.13
C PHE A 214 -1.08 -24.10 -5.99
N LEU A 215 -0.78 -23.18 -5.06
CA LEU A 215 0.58 -22.68 -4.84
C LEU A 215 1.53 -23.75 -4.27
N THR A 216 1.05 -24.60 -3.35
CA THR A 216 1.91 -25.59 -2.68
C THR A 216 2.10 -26.85 -3.50
N ARG A 217 1.08 -27.31 -4.22
CA ARG A 217 1.11 -28.61 -4.93
C ARG A 217 1.31 -28.48 -6.44
N GLU A 218 0.64 -27.49 -7.06
CA GLU A 218 0.64 -27.39 -8.53
C GLU A 218 1.72 -26.43 -9.03
N GLN A 219 1.94 -25.31 -8.31
CA GLN A 219 2.88 -24.27 -8.72
C GLN A 219 3.83 -23.81 -7.58
N PRO A 220 4.69 -24.70 -7.07
CA PRO A 220 5.63 -24.34 -5.99
C PRO A 220 6.63 -23.25 -6.39
N GLY A 221 6.79 -23.00 -7.70
CA GLY A 221 7.55 -21.86 -8.22
C GLY A 221 6.94 -20.52 -7.84
N LEU A 222 5.62 -20.38 -7.95
CA LEU A 222 4.89 -19.16 -7.54
C LEU A 222 4.99 -18.91 -6.03
N LEU A 223 4.94 -19.97 -5.22
CA LEU A 223 5.11 -19.84 -3.78
C LEU A 223 6.48 -19.27 -3.40
N ARG A 224 7.54 -19.61 -4.15
CA ARG A 224 8.87 -19.03 -3.96
C ARG A 224 8.89 -17.53 -4.31
N VAL A 225 8.26 -17.13 -5.42
CA VAL A 225 8.14 -15.71 -5.78
C VAL A 225 7.37 -14.96 -4.70
N LEU A 226 6.28 -15.54 -4.19
CA LEU A 226 5.50 -14.96 -3.09
C LEU A 226 6.33 -14.78 -1.82
N ALA A 227 7.10 -15.79 -1.44
CA ALA A 227 7.98 -15.72 -0.27
C ALA A 227 9.03 -14.60 -0.43
N LEU A 228 9.59 -14.42 -1.65
CA LEU A 228 10.52 -13.32 -1.93
C LEU A 228 9.83 -11.96 -1.78
N VAL A 229 8.62 -11.78 -2.30
CA VAL A 229 7.85 -10.54 -2.15
C VAL A 229 7.53 -10.25 -0.68
N ALA A 230 7.13 -11.26 0.08
CA ALA A 230 6.87 -11.12 1.52
C ALA A 230 8.14 -10.74 2.30
N LEU A 231 9.28 -11.35 2.00
CA LEU A 231 10.57 -11.02 2.63
C LEU A 231 11.05 -9.61 2.25
N LEU A 232 10.79 -9.14 1.04
CA LEU A 232 11.07 -7.76 0.65
C LEU A 232 10.19 -6.77 1.41
N ASN A 233 8.92 -7.06 1.60
CA ASN A 233 8.05 -6.22 2.44
C ASN A 233 8.50 -6.21 3.90
N LEU A 234 8.94 -7.35 4.42
CA LEU A 234 9.44 -7.48 5.79
C LEU A 234 10.73 -6.66 6.01
N PHE A 235 11.71 -6.79 5.12
CA PHE A 235 13.05 -6.22 5.34
C PHE A 235 13.25 -4.88 4.66
N LEU A 236 12.82 -4.71 3.41
CA LEU A 236 13.10 -3.50 2.65
C LEU A 236 12.00 -2.45 2.80
N SER A 237 10.75 -2.80 2.51
CA SER A 237 9.64 -1.83 2.57
C SER A 237 9.45 -1.32 3.99
N ALA A 238 9.51 -2.20 5.00
CA ALA A 238 9.38 -1.80 6.39
C ALA A 238 10.54 -0.92 6.87
N LEU A 239 11.79 -1.21 6.43
CA LEU A 239 12.94 -0.34 6.69
C LEU A 239 12.70 1.08 6.16
N LEU A 240 12.21 1.22 4.93
CA LEU A 240 11.96 2.53 4.33
C LEU A 240 10.80 3.26 5.01
N VAL A 241 9.70 2.56 5.32
CA VAL A 241 8.52 3.18 5.94
C VAL A 241 8.81 3.69 7.36
N VAL A 242 9.60 2.97 8.16
CA VAL A 242 9.95 3.37 9.53
C VAL A 242 11.24 4.18 9.56
N GLY A 243 12.23 3.76 8.78
CA GLY A 243 13.57 4.36 8.80
C GLY A 243 13.62 5.73 8.15
N LEU A 244 12.94 5.94 7.01
CA LEU A 244 13.04 7.20 6.29
C LEU A 244 12.60 8.42 7.13
N PRO A 245 11.41 8.42 7.78
CA PRO A 245 11.03 9.52 8.66
C PRO A 245 11.96 9.66 9.85
N TYR A 246 12.40 8.56 10.47
CA TYR A 246 13.32 8.59 11.59
C TYR A 246 14.69 9.17 11.22
N LEU A 247 15.26 8.73 10.10
CA LEU A 247 16.55 9.21 9.61
C LEU A 247 16.49 10.70 9.26
N VAL A 248 15.47 11.14 8.53
CA VAL A 248 15.38 12.53 8.09
C VAL A 248 15.09 13.46 9.26
N LYS A 249 14.11 13.13 10.12
CA LYS A 249 13.67 14.05 11.19
C LYS A 249 14.49 13.93 12.46
N ILE A 250 14.77 12.72 12.92
CA ILE A 250 15.42 12.51 14.22
C ILE A 250 16.94 12.46 14.05
N SER A 251 17.44 11.61 13.14
CA SER A 251 18.89 11.43 12.99
C SER A 251 19.58 12.61 12.33
N LEU A 252 19.02 13.14 11.22
CA LEU A 252 19.59 14.28 10.50
C LEU A 252 19.08 15.65 11.01
N GLY A 253 18.04 15.68 11.85
CA GLY A 253 17.48 16.91 12.43
C GLY A 253 16.79 17.82 11.40
N LEU A 254 16.31 17.27 10.29
CA LEU A 254 15.69 18.03 9.19
C LEU A 254 14.17 18.21 9.41
N SER A 255 13.59 19.17 8.68
CA SER A 255 12.18 19.52 8.82
C SER A 255 11.22 18.48 8.24
N SER A 256 9.94 18.55 8.60
CA SER A 256 8.85 17.75 8.03
C SER A 256 8.75 17.88 6.50
N LEU A 257 9.11 19.06 5.97
CA LEU A 257 9.14 19.29 4.52
C LEU A 257 10.20 18.42 3.82
N HIS A 258 11.40 18.27 4.41
CA HIS A 258 12.43 17.39 3.88
C HIS A 258 11.96 15.92 3.88
N TYR A 259 11.30 15.49 4.95
CA TYR A 259 10.71 14.15 4.96
C TYR A 259 9.63 13.97 3.88
N SER A 260 8.80 14.98 3.66
CA SER A 260 7.78 14.93 2.59
C SER A 260 8.39 14.76 1.20
N PHE A 261 9.51 15.43 0.91
CA PHE A 261 10.23 15.23 -0.35
C PHE A 261 10.90 13.86 -0.42
N ALA A 262 11.35 13.29 0.70
CA ALA A 262 11.88 11.94 0.71
C ALA A 262 10.79 10.89 0.42
N GLU A 263 9.57 11.08 0.95
CA GLU A 263 8.40 10.26 0.64
C GLU A 263 7.94 10.44 -0.81
N ALA A 264 8.02 11.67 -1.34
CA ALA A 264 7.77 11.93 -2.74
C ALA A 264 8.79 11.22 -3.66
N ALA A 265 10.06 11.14 -3.24
CA ALA A 265 11.08 10.41 -3.97
C ALA A 265 10.79 8.90 -4.03
N LEU A 266 10.24 8.28 -2.96
CA LEU A 266 9.74 6.89 -2.97
C LEU A 266 8.67 6.71 -4.05
N SER A 267 7.65 7.58 -4.03
CA SER A 267 6.53 7.52 -4.97
C SER A 267 6.99 7.78 -6.41
N LEU A 268 7.85 8.78 -6.62
CA LEU A 268 8.41 9.10 -7.94
C LEU A 268 9.26 7.96 -8.48
N GLY A 269 10.09 7.34 -7.65
CA GLY A 269 10.87 6.15 -8.01
C GLY A 269 9.98 5.01 -8.49
N SER A 270 8.87 4.75 -7.78
CA SER A 270 7.89 3.74 -8.18
C SER A 270 7.24 4.06 -9.53
N ILE A 271 6.86 5.32 -9.77
CA ILE A 271 6.29 5.77 -11.05
C ILE A 271 7.32 5.60 -12.18
N VAL A 272 8.55 6.06 -11.98
CA VAL A 272 9.65 5.92 -12.96
C VAL A 272 9.92 4.45 -13.27
N GLY A 273 10.02 3.59 -12.25
CA GLY A 273 10.19 2.14 -12.43
C GLY A 273 9.03 1.50 -13.21
N GLY A 274 7.79 1.92 -12.91
CA GLY A 274 6.60 1.47 -13.63
C GLY A 274 6.63 1.88 -15.11
N LEU A 275 6.97 3.12 -15.43
CA LEU A 275 7.11 3.60 -16.80
C LEU A 275 8.23 2.89 -17.56
N LEU A 276 9.38 2.71 -16.90
CA LEU A 276 10.53 2.01 -17.50
C LEU A 276 10.24 0.52 -17.71
N SER A 277 9.29 -0.06 -16.99
CA SER A 277 8.99 -1.49 -17.11
C SER A 277 8.62 -1.91 -18.55
N GLY A 278 7.87 -1.07 -19.26
CA GLY A 278 7.52 -1.32 -20.66
C GLY A 278 8.71 -1.37 -21.63
N LEU A 279 9.83 -0.74 -21.28
CA LEU A 279 11.07 -0.74 -22.07
C LEU A 279 12.03 -1.82 -21.59
N VAL A 280 12.29 -1.87 -20.27
CA VAL A 280 13.31 -2.73 -19.64
C VAL A 280 12.87 -4.19 -19.61
N LEU A 281 11.57 -4.47 -19.47
CA LEU A 281 11.04 -5.82 -19.35
C LEU A 281 10.55 -6.43 -20.68
N ARG A 282 10.75 -5.76 -21.82
CA ARG A 282 10.46 -6.35 -23.15
C ARG A 282 11.31 -7.60 -23.34
N GLY A 283 10.65 -8.78 -23.40
CA GLY A 283 11.34 -10.07 -23.52
C GLY A 283 12.18 -10.49 -22.31
N ALA A 284 12.04 -9.79 -21.17
CA ALA A 284 12.80 -10.13 -19.97
C ALA A 284 12.23 -11.37 -19.28
N ASP A 285 13.12 -12.31 -18.97
CA ASP A 285 12.81 -13.51 -18.21
C ASP A 285 12.80 -13.18 -16.71
N ILE A 286 11.78 -13.65 -15.99
CA ILE A 286 11.67 -13.55 -14.53
C ILE A 286 12.93 -14.07 -13.81
N ARG A 287 13.63 -15.05 -14.41
CA ARG A 287 14.88 -15.59 -13.90
C ARG A 287 15.98 -14.54 -13.73
N ARG A 288 15.89 -13.41 -14.43
CA ARG A 288 16.84 -12.30 -14.34
C ARG A 288 16.38 -11.17 -13.40
N ALA A 289 15.16 -11.25 -12.86
CA ALA A 289 14.57 -10.22 -12.01
C ALA A 289 15.34 -9.99 -10.69
N TRP A 290 16.16 -10.96 -10.25
CA TRP A 290 17.06 -10.81 -9.10
C TRP A 290 18.02 -9.62 -9.25
N ARG A 291 18.35 -9.19 -10.48
CA ARG A 291 19.21 -8.01 -10.74
C ARG A 291 18.59 -6.72 -10.21
N PHE A 292 17.28 -6.60 -10.30
CA PHE A 292 16.54 -5.45 -9.75
C PHE A 292 16.58 -5.46 -8.22
N LEU A 293 16.46 -6.65 -7.60
CA LEU A 293 16.61 -6.79 -6.16
C LEU A 293 18.03 -6.46 -5.70
N LEU A 294 19.03 -6.87 -6.47
CA LEU A 294 20.43 -6.51 -6.20
C LEU A 294 20.63 -5.00 -6.28
N GLY A 295 20.10 -4.36 -7.31
CA GLY A 295 20.14 -2.89 -7.45
C GLY A 295 19.53 -2.19 -6.25
N THR A 296 18.32 -2.60 -5.84
CA THR A 296 17.65 -2.04 -4.66
C THR A 296 18.45 -2.24 -3.38
N SER A 297 19.03 -3.43 -3.17
CA SER A 297 19.82 -3.74 -1.98
C SER A 297 21.12 -2.94 -1.94
N LEU A 298 21.82 -2.81 -3.07
CA LEU A 298 23.09 -2.07 -3.17
C LEU A 298 22.90 -0.56 -2.98
N LEU A 299 21.74 0.00 -3.33
CA LEU A 299 21.43 1.42 -3.12
C LEU A 299 21.24 1.80 -1.64
N LEU A 300 21.12 0.82 -0.73
CA LEU A 300 21.19 1.06 0.72
C LEU A 300 22.65 1.31 1.19
N LEU A 301 23.66 0.88 0.44
CA LEU A 301 25.07 1.07 0.80
C LEU A 301 25.48 2.55 0.87
N PRO A 302 25.26 3.39 -0.15
CA PRO A 302 25.60 4.81 -0.06
C PRO A 302 24.85 5.50 1.07
N MET A 303 23.60 5.10 1.36
CA MET A 303 22.82 5.62 2.48
C MET A 303 23.46 5.25 3.82
N ALA A 304 23.87 3.99 4.02
CA ALA A 304 24.56 3.55 5.23
C ALA A 304 25.92 4.24 5.39
N LEU A 305 26.69 4.39 4.31
CA LEU A 305 27.99 5.06 4.32
C LEU A 305 27.85 6.55 4.65
N ALA A 306 26.90 7.26 4.06
CA ALA A 306 26.65 8.67 4.35
C ALA A 306 26.37 8.92 5.83
N LEU A 307 25.60 8.02 6.46
CA LEU A 307 25.30 8.08 7.89
C LEU A 307 26.50 7.67 8.76
N ALA A 308 27.27 6.66 8.35
CA ALA A 308 28.43 6.17 9.10
C ALA A 308 29.59 7.19 9.09
N LEU A 309 29.81 7.88 7.98
CA LEU A 309 30.87 8.87 7.82
C LEU A 309 30.56 10.22 8.46
N GLY A 310 29.31 10.43 8.92
CA GLY A 310 28.91 11.68 9.56
C GLY A 310 29.03 12.89 8.65
N ILE A 311 28.79 12.75 7.34
CA ILE A 311 28.81 13.88 6.41
C ILE A 311 27.70 14.89 6.75
N PRO A 312 27.80 16.16 6.31
CA PRO A 312 26.78 17.18 6.63
C PRO A 312 25.36 16.71 6.33
N SER A 313 24.41 16.98 7.24
CA SER A 313 23.03 16.45 7.19
C SER A 313 22.35 16.64 5.84
N LEU A 314 22.56 17.81 5.19
CA LEU A 314 21.96 18.09 3.88
C LEU A 314 22.58 17.24 2.75
N ALA A 315 23.90 16.95 2.83
CA ALA A 315 24.56 16.05 1.88
C ALA A 315 24.12 14.60 2.07
N ALA A 316 24.02 14.13 3.33
CA ALA A 316 23.48 12.81 3.66
C ALA A 316 22.04 12.67 3.18
N TYR A 317 21.23 13.69 3.36
CA TYR A 317 19.87 13.74 2.85
C TYR A 317 19.81 13.63 1.31
N GLY A 318 20.68 14.33 0.58
CA GLY A 318 20.78 14.20 -0.88
C GLY A 318 21.11 12.77 -1.33
N VAL A 319 22.03 12.10 -0.62
CA VAL A 319 22.37 10.67 -0.87
C VAL A 319 21.14 9.79 -0.59
N ILE A 320 20.43 10.02 0.51
CA ILE A 320 19.22 9.27 0.85
C ILE A 320 18.16 9.43 -0.23
N LEU A 321 17.88 10.68 -0.69
CA LEU A 321 16.91 10.95 -1.75
C LEU A 321 17.18 10.17 -3.02
N VAL A 322 18.41 10.23 -3.51
CA VAL A 322 18.83 9.54 -4.75
C VAL A 322 18.75 8.02 -4.56
N SER A 323 19.23 7.51 -3.42
CA SER A 323 19.20 6.08 -3.11
C SER A 323 17.78 5.55 -3.06
N VAL A 324 16.88 6.26 -2.40
CA VAL A 324 15.47 5.89 -2.26
C VAL A 324 14.76 5.93 -3.61
N LEU A 325 14.95 6.99 -4.40
CA LEU A 325 14.33 7.12 -5.73
C LEU A 325 14.74 5.98 -6.66
N LEU A 326 16.05 5.75 -6.80
CA LEU A 326 16.57 4.69 -7.67
C LEU A 326 16.25 3.28 -7.13
N GLY A 327 16.30 3.11 -5.81
CA GLY A 327 15.96 1.85 -5.14
C GLY A 327 14.49 1.46 -5.38
N MET A 328 13.57 2.42 -5.27
CA MET A 328 12.15 2.20 -5.55
C MET A 328 11.87 1.94 -7.02
N ALA A 329 12.60 2.60 -7.94
CA ALA A 329 12.50 2.27 -9.36
C ALA A 329 12.90 0.81 -9.65
N CYS A 330 14.00 0.35 -9.06
CA CYS A 330 14.42 -1.05 -9.17
C CYS A 330 13.39 -2.01 -8.51
N ALA A 331 12.90 -1.68 -7.31
CA ALA A 331 11.89 -2.48 -6.62
C ALA A 331 10.59 -2.61 -7.45
N MET A 332 10.18 -1.53 -8.11
CA MET A 332 8.98 -1.55 -8.97
C MET A 332 9.20 -2.42 -10.22
N LEU A 333 10.38 -2.41 -10.84
CA LEU A 333 10.71 -3.32 -11.94
C LEU A 333 10.62 -4.79 -11.53
N PHE A 334 11.09 -5.13 -10.31
CA PHE A 334 10.91 -6.47 -9.77
C PHE A 334 9.43 -6.80 -9.55
N THR A 335 8.68 -5.89 -8.94
CA THR A 335 7.24 -6.06 -8.64
C THR A 335 6.45 -6.32 -9.92
N VAL A 336 6.67 -5.53 -10.98
CA VAL A 336 6.01 -5.73 -12.27
C VAL A 336 6.39 -7.08 -12.88
N SER A 337 7.66 -7.49 -12.80
CA SER A 337 8.11 -8.79 -13.28
C SER A 337 7.43 -9.94 -12.53
N ALA A 338 7.33 -9.85 -11.21
CA ALA A 338 6.69 -10.85 -10.36
C ALA A 338 5.19 -10.94 -10.63
N GLN A 339 4.49 -9.80 -10.76
CA GLN A 339 3.07 -9.74 -11.09
C GLN A 339 2.78 -10.31 -12.49
N THR A 340 3.60 -9.98 -13.48
CA THR A 340 3.46 -10.51 -14.84
C THR A 340 3.63 -12.03 -14.86
N TYR A 341 4.62 -12.54 -14.13
CA TYR A 341 4.81 -13.98 -14.00
C TYR A 341 3.62 -14.65 -13.31
N LEU A 342 3.13 -14.09 -12.21
CA LEU A 342 1.94 -14.57 -11.49
C LEU A 342 0.73 -14.67 -12.43
N GLN A 343 0.46 -13.60 -13.20
CA GLN A 343 -0.68 -13.55 -14.12
C GLN A 343 -0.59 -14.58 -15.24
N ARG A 344 0.62 -14.84 -15.76
CA ARG A 344 0.83 -15.82 -16.84
C ARG A 344 0.85 -17.26 -16.36
N ALA A 345 1.36 -17.51 -15.14
CA ALA A 345 1.48 -18.84 -14.58
C ALA A 345 0.21 -19.32 -13.85
N THR A 346 -0.80 -18.45 -13.69
CA THR A 346 -2.04 -18.79 -12.98
C THR A 346 -3.21 -18.90 -13.96
N PRO A 347 -3.98 -20.01 -13.94
CA PRO A 347 -5.19 -20.16 -14.76
C PRO A 347 -6.21 -19.04 -14.49
N PRO A 348 -6.95 -18.54 -15.50
CA PRO A 348 -7.88 -17.41 -15.36
C PRO A 348 -8.91 -17.56 -14.22
N HIS A 349 -9.43 -18.78 -14.01
CA HIS A 349 -10.42 -19.06 -12.96
C HIS A 349 -9.85 -19.03 -11.52
N LEU A 350 -8.52 -19.16 -11.34
CA LEU A 350 -7.83 -19.09 -10.04
C LEU A 350 -7.13 -17.75 -9.83
N LEU A 351 -6.96 -16.93 -10.87
CA LEU A 351 -6.14 -15.71 -10.82
C LEU A 351 -6.57 -14.76 -9.69
N GLY A 352 -7.87 -14.54 -9.52
CA GLY A 352 -8.39 -13.69 -8.44
C GLY A 352 -8.09 -14.25 -7.05
N LYS A 353 -8.25 -15.56 -6.84
CA LYS A 353 -7.98 -16.22 -5.56
C LYS A 353 -6.49 -16.18 -5.21
N VAL A 354 -5.64 -16.51 -6.18
CA VAL A 354 -4.18 -16.51 -6.00
C VAL A 354 -3.67 -15.08 -5.78
N ALA A 355 -4.13 -14.09 -6.56
CA ALA A 355 -3.74 -12.69 -6.38
C ALA A 355 -4.14 -12.15 -5.00
N SER A 356 -5.34 -12.48 -4.52
CA SER A 356 -5.80 -12.09 -3.17
C SER A 356 -4.96 -12.74 -2.07
N PHE A 357 -4.63 -14.03 -2.22
CA PHE A 357 -3.77 -14.74 -1.28
C PHE A 357 -2.35 -14.15 -1.22
N VAL A 358 -1.76 -13.85 -2.39
CA VAL A 358 -0.46 -13.19 -2.53
C VAL A 358 -0.47 -11.82 -1.84
N ALA A 359 -1.49 -11.00 -2.10
CA ALA A 359 -1.63 -9.70 -1.50
C ALA A 359 -1.75 -9.78 0.04
N ALA A 360 -2.55 -10.73 0.56
CA ALA A 360 -2.71 -10.95 1.98
C ALA A 360 -1.39 -11.31 2.67
N ILE A 361 -0.66 -12.31 2.17
CA ILE A 361 0.62 -12.73 2.77
C ILE A 361 1.67 -11.61 2.68
N SER A 362 1.76 -10.93 1.53
CA SER A 362 2.71 -9.82 1.34
C SER A 362 2.41 -8.66 2.30
N THR A 363 1.14 -8.37 2.55
CA THR A 363 0.72 -7.31 3.48
C THR A 363 0.96 -7.73 4.93
N CYS A 364 0.73 -9.00 5.30
CA CYS A 364 0.95 -9.49 6.66
C CYS A 364 2.43 -9.46 7.09
N ALA A 365 3.38 -9.51 6.17
CA ALA A 365 4.81 -9.46 6.46
C ALA A 365 5.27 -8.05 6.91
N MET A 366 4.65 -7.00 6.39
CA MET A 366 5.06 -5.60 6.60
C MET A 366 4.96 -5.13 8.06
N PRO A 367 3.87 -5.40 8.84
CA PRO A 367 3.78 -5.00 10.23
C PRO A 367 4.88 -5.58 11.12
N LEU A 368 5.28 -6.81 10.85
CA LEU A 368 6.39 -7.46 11.58
C LEU A 368 7.71 -6.73 11.34
N GLY A 369 7.96 -6.33 10.10
CA GLY A 369 9.12 -5.51 9.74
C GLY A 369 9.08 -4.12 10.36
N GLN A 370 7.93 -3.46 10.37
CA GLN A 370 7.75 -2.14 10.98
C GLN A 370 8.05 -2.16 12.48
N ALA A 371 7.55 -3.16 13.21
CA ALA A 371 7.85 -3.35 14.62
C ALA A 371 9.35 -3.65 14.85
N LEU A 372 9.94 -4.54 14.03
CA LEU A 372 11.36 -4.89 14.10
C LEU A 372 12.25 -3.65 13.90
N TYR A 373 12.07 -2.91 12.81
CA TYR A 373 12.89 -1.74 12.53
C TYR A 373 12.64 -0.60 13.51
N GLY A 374 11.41 -0.44 14.01
CA GLY A 374 11.14 0.48 15.11
C GLY A 374 12.02 0.21 16.32
N LEU A 375 12.05 -1.04 16.78
CA LEU A 375 12.90 -1.46 17.91
C LEU A 375 14.39 -1.32 17.59
N LEU A 376 14.84 -1.67 16.39
CA LEU A 376 16.24 -1.58 16.00
C LEU A 376 16.74 -0.13 15.97
N PHE A 377 15.95 0.81 15.42
CA PHE A 377 16.34 2.23 15.41
C PHE A 377 16.40 2.82 16.82
N ASP A 378 15.49 2.46 17.72
CA ASP A 378 15.53 2.91 19.11
C ASP A 378 16.70 2.28 19.88
N ALA A 379 17.00 0.99 19.66
CA ALA A 379 18.12 0.33 20.31
C ALA A 379 19.50 0.81 19.83
N LEU A 380 19.59 1.24 18.57
CA LEU A 380 20.83 1.65 17.91
C LEU A 380 20.85 3.14 17.52
N GLN A 381 20.24 4.00 18.34
CA GLN A 381 20.12 5.45 18.10
C GLN A 381 21.46 6.13 17.75
N ALA A 382 22.54 5.76 18.46
CA ALA A 382 23.87 6.28 18.24
C ALA A 382 24.52 5.80 16.94
N HIS A 383 24.02 4.70 16.36
CA HIS A 383 24.62 4.02 15.21
C HIS A 383 23.54 3.63 14.19
N VAL A 384 22.70 4.58 13.79
CA VAL A 384 21.58 4.34 12.87
C VAL A 384 22.01 3.73 11.52
N TRP A 385 23.26 3.98 11.09
CA TRP A 385 23.84 3.36 9.91
C TRP A 385 23.90 1.83 10.01
N VAL A 386 24.06 1.27 11.23
CA VAL A 386 24.05 -0.19 11.45
C VAL A 386 22.68 -0.78 11.09
N VAL A 387 21.60 -0.10 11.42
CA VAL A 387 20.24 -0.56 11.09
C VAL A 387 20.04 -0.62 9.57
N VAL A 388 20.52 0.42 8.86
CA VAL A 388 20.47 0.44 7.37
C VAL A 388 21.35 -0.66 6.79
N ALA A 389 22.54 -0.88 7.36
CA ALA A 389 23.47 -1.94 6.92
C ALA A 389 22.88 -3.35 7.18
N LEU A 390 22.21 -3.56 8.33
CA LEU A 390 21.49 -4.81 8.61
C LEU A 390 20.35 -5.04 7.63
N GLY A 391 19.58 -4.00 7.29
CA GLY A 391 18.55 -4.05 6.27
C GLY A 391 19.10 -4.37 4.89
N MET A 392 20.26 -3.77 4.53
CA MET A 392 20.98 -4.11 3.31
C MET A 392 21.43 -5.58 3.31
N GLY A 393 22.03 -6.05 4.40
CA GLY A 393 22.45 -7.46 4.54
C GLY A 393 21.29 -8.43 4.38
N ALA A 394 20.18 -8.17 5.07
CA ALA A 394 18.96 -8.97 4.94
C ALA A 394 18.40 -8.96 3.50
N SER A 395 18.37 -7.78 2.85
CA SER A 395 17.92 -7.65 1.46
C SER A 395 18.86 -8.36 0.47
N LEU A 396 20.16 -8.34 0.72
CA LEU A 396 21.14 -9.12 -0.07
C LEU A 396 20.94 -10.63 0.10
N LEU A 397 20.70 -11.12 1.32
CA LEU A 397 20.37 -12.52 1.57
C LEU A 397 19.13 -12.96 0.81
N VAL A 398 18.07 -12.12 0.81
CA VAL A 398 16.87 -12.35 0.00
C VAL A 398 17.22 -12.38 -1.49
N THR A 399 18.05 -11.45 -1.95
CA THR A 399 18.52 -11.38 -3.36
C THR A 399 19.29 -12.64 -3.75
N PHE A 400 20.26 -13.09 -2.96
CA PHE A 400 21.00 -14.34 -3.26
C PHE A 400 20.11 -15.58 -3.23
N SER A 401 19.15 -15.63 -2.31
CA SER A 401 18.12 -16.68 -2.28
C SER A 401 17.28 -16.65 -3.56
N SER A 402 16.97 -15.45 -4.06
CA SER A 402 16.17 -15.27 -5.27
C SER A 402 16.87 -15.78 -6.53
N VAL A 403 18.20 -15.69 -6.63
CA VAL A 403 18.95 -16.23 -7.77
C VAL A 403 18.67 -17.72 -7.97
N ARG A 404 18.69 -18.50 -6.88
CA ARG A 404 18.39 -19.93 -6.91
C ARG A 404 16.90 -20.22 -7.10
N ALA A 405 16.04 -19.42 -6.43
CA ALA A 405 14.61 -19.60 -6.46
C ALA A 405 14.03 -19.30 -7.86
N LEU A 406 14.43 -18.16 -8.45
CA LEU A 406 13.97 -17.72 -9.77
C LEU A 406 14.63 -18.52 -10.90
N GLY A 407 15.91 -18.92 -10.77
CA GLY A 407 16.60 -19.73 -11.76
C GLY A 407 16.00 -21.12 -11.99
N ARG A 408 15.19 -21.61 -11.06
CA ARG A 408 14.45 -22.89 -11.17
C ARG A 408 13.04 -22.75 -11.75
N LEU A 409 12.63 -21.53 -12.09
CA LEU A 409 11.32 -21.32 -12.71
C LEU A 409 11.36 -21.70 -14.20
N PRO A 410 10.28 -22.29 -14.76
CA PRO A 410 10.18 -22.48 -16.19
C PRO A 410 10.24 -21.15 -16.94
N ALA A 411 10.80 -21.15 -18.15
CA ALA A 411 10.71 -20.00 -19.03
C ALA A 411 9.25 -19.72 -19.37
N LEU A 412 8.88 -18.44 -19.56
CA LEU A 412 7.50 -18.07 -19.88
C LEU A 412 7.03 -18.67 -21.21
N ASP A 413 7.96 -18.98 -22.12
CA ASP A 413 7.69 -19.66 -23.40
C ASP A 413 7.49 -21.18 -23.23
N GLU A 414 7.92 -21.76 -22.11
CA GLU A 414 7.80 -23.17 -21.74
C GLU A 414 6.69 -23.40 -20.71
N ALA A 415 6.08 -22.35 -20.17
CA ALA A 415 4.92 -22.49 -19.32
C ALA A 415 3.81 -23.15 -20.17
N PRO A 416 3.21 -24.27 -19.74
CA PRO A 416 2.17 -24.92 -20.51
C PRO A 416 1.08 -23.88 -20.75
N SER A 417 1.00 -23.40 -22.00
CA SER A 417 -0.20 -22.74 -22.51
C SER A 417 -1.31 -23.71 -22.20
N GLY A 418 -2.13 -23.39 -21.17
CA GLY A 418 -3.11 -24.31 -20.61
C GLY A 418 -3.95 -24.95 -21.72
N GLY A 419 -3.50 -26.08 -22.20
CA GLY A 419 -4.28 -27.02 -23.00
C GLY A 419 -5.35 -27.64 -22.10
N TYR A 420 -6.22 -26.82 -21.54
CA TYR A 420 -7.51 -27.29 -21.07
C TYR A 420 -8.38 -27.45 -22.33
N THR A 421 -8.24 -28.57 -22.99
CA THR A 421 -9.26 -29.07 -23.92
C THR A 421 -10.59 -29.05 -23.17
N GLU A 422 -11.61 -28.46 -23.79
CA GLU A 422 -13.02 -28.40 -23.37
C GLU A 422 -13.67 -29.78 -23.04
N GLN A 423 -12.89 -30.85 -22.94
CA GLN A 423 -13.37 -32.21 -22.76
C GLN A 423 -13.64 -32.66 -21.33
N SER A 424 -13.54 -31.76 -20.29
CA SER A 424 -13.85 -32.15 -18.91
C SER A 424 -15.10 -31.49 -18.31
N LEU A 425 -15.98 -30.92 -19.14
CA LEU A 425 -17.24 -30.32 -18.67
C LEU A 425 -18.45 -31.26 -18.86
N ASP A 426 -18.27 -32.50 -19.40
CA ASP A 426 -19.34 -33.47 -19.63
C ASP A 426 -19.16 -34.79 -18.85
N SER A 427 -18.67 -34.72 -17.60
CA SER A 427 -18.71 -35.93 -16.75
C SER A 427 -19.08 -35.59 -15.31
#